data_d7541205584df412ddaa6b7720092b31
#
_entry.id   d7541205584df412ddaa6b7720092b31
#
_cell.length_a   1.000
_cell.length_b   1.000
_cell.length_c   1.000
_cell.angle_alpha   90.00
_cell.angle_beta   90.00
_cell.angle_gamma   90.00
#
_symmetry.space_group_name_H-M   'P 1'
#
loop_
_entity.id
_entity.type
_entity.pdbx_description
1 polymer ?
#
loop_
_entity_poly.entity_id
_entity_poly.type
_entity_poly.pdbx_seq_one_letter_code
_entity_poly.pdbx_strand_id
1 'polypeptide(L)'
;MKAFEGYTYLDGGICAAKGFQASGTYCGIKKAMAPDSNEGEIGKEKNDIALVVADTLCNTAAVYTQNKVKGAPILVMKKHLAATGGKARALIANSKNANTCNADGEEKAEAMCKLTAGALGIAPEEVMVMSTGVIGQILPLEPIEKAIPVLCEKLSPNGNLEAATAIMTTDTVSKEVAVSFTLDGKTCHLGGMAKGSGMIHPNMATTLNCITTDAAISAELLQTALSDVVKVTYNCLSVDGDQSTNDTCMVMASGLAGNAEITEQNADYAVFRQALYIVMMNLTRKLAKDGEGASKLLECTVSGAKDLDTAIIIAKSVICSPLFKCAMFGADANWGRVLCAVGYAPAEFDIHAVSVTLASRAGSVLVCEHGAGVAFSEEEAKKIGAVDFLVQGTIYPDVVESGLGGESAVIKSHHNVGGLPD
;
A
#
# COMPACT_ATOMS: atom_id res chain seq x y z
N MET A 1 -9.76 -11.88 -5.79
CA MET A 1 -8.65 -11.13 -6.48
C MET A 1 -8.68 -11.52 -7.96
N LYS A 2 -8.35 -10.58 -8.86
CA LYS A 2 -8.32 -10.87 -10.31
C LYS A 2 -7.18 -11.84 -10.61
N ALA A 3 -7.46 -12.88 -11.43
CA ALA A 3 -6.42 -13.78 -11.92
C ALA A 3 -5.53 -13.06 -12.96
N PHE A 4 -4.25 -13.37 -12.94
CA PHE A 4 -3.26 -12.92 -13.92
C PHE A 4 -2.52 -14.14 -14.46
N GLU A 5 -2.41 -14.24 -15.76
CA GLU A 5 -1.70 -15.34 -16.41
C GLU A 5 -0.22 -15.33 -15.97
N GLY A 6 0.30 -16.50 -15.60
CA GLY A 6 1.68 -16.64 -15.11
C GLY A 6 1.88 -16.31 -13.62
N TYR A 7 0.82 -15.93 -12.88
CA TYR A 7 0.89 -15.60 -11.44
C TYR A 7 -0.16 -16.39 -10.66
N THR A 8 0.27 -16.97 -9.54
CA THR A 8 -0.61 -17.72 -8.65
C THR A 8 -0.62 -17.09 -7.26
N TYR A 9 -1.80 -16.78 -6.75
CA TYR A 9 -1.95 -16.31 -5.38
C TYR A 9 -1.67 -17.43 -4.38
N LEU A 10 -1.03 -17.07 -3.26
CA LEU A 10 -0.75 -17.99 -2.16
C LEU A 10 -0.99 -17.32 -0.81
N ASP A 11 -1.04 -18.16 0.21
CA ASP A 11 -0.99 -17.73 1.60
C ASP A 11 0.44 -17.44 2.05
N GLY A 12 0.61 -16.91 3.26
CA GLY A 12 1.93 -16.65 3.85
C GLY A 12 2.35 -15.18 3.87
N GLY A 13 1.63 -14.30 3.16
CA GLY A 13 1.88 -12.85 3.23
C GLY A 13 3.37 -12.53 3.10
N ILE A 14 3.92 -11.76 4.04
CA ILE A 14 5.33 -11.37 4.06
C ILE A 14 6.32 -12.53 4.23
N CYS A 15 5.88 -13.69 4.69
CA CYS A 15 6.69 -14.89 4.84
C CYS A 15 6.60 -15.87 3.65
N ALA A 16 5.84 -15.54 2.59
CA ALA A 16 5.71 -16.39 1.41
C ALA A 16 7.02 -16.56 0.64
N ALA A 17 7.89 -15.55 0.64
CA ALA A 17 9.20 -15.57 0.01
C ALA A 17 10.21 -16.36 0.87
N LYS A 18 11.09 -17.13 0.22
CA LYS A 18 12.11 -17.92 0.92
C LYS A 18 13.08 -17.04 1.69
N GLY A 19 13.44 -17.49 2.89
CA GLY A 19 14.40 -16.84 3.75
C GLY A 19 13.83 -15.70 4.58
N PHE A 20 12.51 -15.59 4.70
CA PHE A 20 11.88 -14.62 5.57
C PHE A 20 11.08 -15.29 6.70
N GLN A 21 11.26 -14.74 7.89
CA GLN A 21 10.50 -15.06 9.08
C GLN A 21 9.93 -13.79 9.67
N ALA A 22 8.81 -13.90 10.36
CA ALA A 22 8.20 -12.78 11.04
C ALA A 22 7.65 -13.19 12.40
N SER A 23 7.40 -12.19 13.23
CA SER A 23 6.71 -12.33 14.51
C SER A 23 6.00 -11.06 14.88
N GLY A 24 5.04 -11.15 15.77
CA GLY A 24 4.35 -10.03 16.38
C GLY A 24 4.01 -10.34 17.83
N THR A 25 4.04 -9.31 18.69
CA THR A 25 3.66 -9.46 20.09
C THR A 25 3.07 -8.19 20.66
N TYR A 26 2.41 -8.28 21.77
CA TYR A 26 1.99 -7.15 22.57
C TYR A 26 3.13 -6.73 23.51
N CYS A 27 3.52 -5.46 23.49
CA CYS A 27 4.49 -4.91 24.43
C CYS A 27 3.92 -3.80 25.31
N GLY A 28 2.74 -3.26 25.01
CA GLY A 28 2.04 -2.32 25.86
C GLY A 28 2.45 -0.87 25.65
N ILE A 29 2.79 -0.46 24.44
CA ILE A 29 3.16 0.93 24.11
C ILE A 29 2.07 1.90 24.54
N LYS A 30 0.80 1.65 24.22
CA LYS A 30 -0.31 2.53 24.60
C LYS A 30 -0.46 2.67 26.12
N LYS A 31 -0.35 1.56 26.85
CA LYS A 31 -0.41 1.54 28.31
C LYS A 31 0.75 2.33 28.94
N ALA A 32 1.94 2.25 28.36
CA ALA A 32 3.10 2.99 28.82
C ALA A 32 2.97 4.51 28.57
N MET A 33 2.30 4.92 27.48
CA MET A 33 2.02 6.34 27.18
C MET A 33 0.90 6.93 28.05
N ALA A 34 -0.08 6.14 28.45
CA ALA A 34 -1.25 6.56 29.23
C ALA A 34 -1.61 5.52 30.30
N PRO A 35 -0.86 5.47 31.42
CA PRO A 35 -1.02 4.44 32.46
C PRO A 35 -2.43 4.40 33.08
N ASP A 36 -3.11 5.55 33.16
CA ASP A 36 -4.43 5.70 33.75
C ASP A 36 -5.59 5.45 32.78
N SER A 37 -5.29 5.14 31.50
CA SER A 37 -6.33 4.82 30.53
C SER A 37 -6.91 3.43 30.83
N ASN A 38 -8.19 3.37 31.15
CA ASN A 38 -8.96 2.12 31.30
C ASN A 38 -9.20 1.38 29.95
N GLU A 39 -8.43 1.67 28.91
CA GLU A 39 -8.52 1.04 27.63
C GLU A 39 -7.72 -0.27 27.57
N GLY A 40 -8.37 -1.30 27.92
CA GLY A 40 -7.96 -2.68 27.76
C GLY A 40 -8.99 -3.55 28.46
N GLU A 41 -9.98 -4.09 27.75
CA GLU A 41 -10.66 -5.27 28.26
C GLU A 41 -9.57 -6.31 28.54
N ILE A 42 -9.42 -6.67 29.78
CA ILE A 42 -8.52 -7.74 30.25
C ILE A 42 -8.76 -8.95 29.34
N GLY A 43 -7.75 -9.35 28.58
CA GLY A 43 -7.81 -10.50 27.68
C GLY A 43 -7.93 -10.21 26.17
N LYS A 44 -7.92 -8.94 25.71
CA LYS A 44 -7.89 -8.57 24.29
C LYS A 44 -6.72 -7.66 23.94
N GLU A 45 -5.55 -7.98 24.45
CA GLU A 45 -4.32 -7.26 24.12
C GLU A 45 -3.95 -7.54 22.65
N LYS A 46 -4.04 -6.52 21.79
CA LYS A 46 -3.63 -6.63 20.39
C LYS A 46 -2.13 -6.44 20.30
N ASN A 47 -1.45 -7.24 19.49
CA ASN A 47 -0.05 -7.04 19.14
C ASN A 47 0.18 -5.58 18.72
N ASP A 48 1.30 -4.99 19.16
CA ASP A 48 1.65 -3.60 18.87
C ASP A 48 3.11 -3.41 18.44
N ILE A 49 3.87 -4.51 18.34
CA ILE A 49 5.21 -4.53 17.79
C ILE A 49 5.43 -5.79 16.94
N ALA A 50 6.08 -5.62 15.77
CA ALA A 50 6.38 -6.65 14.79
C ALA A 50 7.88 -6.69 14.49
N LEU A 51 8.38 -7.87 14.19
CA LEU A 51 9.73 -8.12 13.68
C LEU A 51 9.66 -8.97 12.42
N VAL A 52 10.36 -8.55 11.36
CA VAL A 52 10.57 -9.32 10.13
C VAL A 52 12.07 -9.49 9.95
N VAL A 53 12.53 -10.70 9.70
CA VAL A 53 13.96 -11.02 9.56
C VAL A 53 14.19 -11.84 8.31
N ALA A 54 15.25 -11.50 7.60
CA ALA A 54 15.76 -12.28 6.48
C ALA A 54 16.97 -13.13 6.90
N ASP A 55 17.09 -14.34 6.35
CA ASP A 55 18.24 -15.21 6.56
C ASP A 55 19.54 -14.64 5.96
N THR A 56 19.40 -13.78 4.94
CA THR A 56 20.50 -13.15 4.20
C THR A 56 20.40 -11.64 4.24
N LEU A 57 21.49 -10.94 3.94
CA LEU A 57 21.48 -9.50 3.70
C LEU A 57 20.82 -9.23 2.33
N CYS A 58 19.65 -8.61 2.34
CA CYS A 58 18.77 -8.41 1.18
C CYS A 58 19.07 -7.11 0.45
N ASN A 59 19.05 -7.12 -0.88
CA ASN A 59 18.89 -5.90 -1.64
C ASN A 59 17.53 -5.28 -1.28
N THR A 60 17.50 -3.99 -0.96
CA THR A 60 16.34 -3.33 -0.36
C THR A 60 16.07 -2.00 -1.04
N ALA A 61 14.82 -1.78 -1.39
CA ALA A 61 14.32 -0.52 -1.91
C ALA A 61 13.24 0.05 -0.99
N ALA A 62 13.15 1.38 -0.91
CA ALA A 62 12.11 2.03 -0.15
C ALA A 62 11.67 3.35 -0.76
N VAL A 63 10.37 3.66 -0.61
CA VAL A 63 9.78 4.96 -0.90
C VAL A 63 9.06 5.49 0.33
N TYR A 64 9.00 6.81 0.45
CA TYR A 64 8.56 7.49 1.67
C TYR A 64 7.61 8.63 1.37
N THR A 65 6.83 9.02 2.37
CA THR A 65 5.96 10.20 2.30
C THR A 65 6.72 11.45 1.85
N GLN A 66 6.03 12.27 1.05
CA GLN A 66 6.51 13.62 0.70
C GLN A 66 6.02 14.69 1.66
N ASN A 67 5.27 14.33 2.71
CA ASN A 67 4.92 15.25 3.77
C ASN A 67 6.21 15.93 4.31
N LYS A 68 6.16 17.25 4.52
CA LYS A 68 7.30 17.98 5.07
C LYS A 68 7.56 17.63 6.54
N VAL A 69 6.51 17.29 7.28
CA VAL A 69 6.59 16.72 8.62
C VAL A 69 6.84 15.21 8.46
N LYS A 70 8.06 14.79 8.71
CA LYS A 70 8.47 13.37 8.57
C LYS A 70 8.65 12.73 9.94
N GLY A 71 8.14 11.52 10.08
CA GLY A 71 8.43 10.69 11.24
C GLY A 71 9.93 10.36 11.33
N ALA A 72 10.45 10.34 12.55
CA ALA A 72 11.85 10.00 12.81
C ALA A 72 12.30 8.65 12.25
N PRO A 73 11.45 7.59 12.23
CA PRO A 73 11.80 6.32 11.58
C PRO A 73 12.23 6.47 10.12
N ILE A 74 11.60 7.38 9.36
CA ILE A 74 11.97 7.62 7.95
C ILE A 74 13.38 8.16 7.82
N LEU A 75 13.79 9.06 8.73
CA LEU A 75 15.12 9.67 8.71
C LEU A 75 16.18 8.61 9.00
N VAL A 76 15.94 7.76 10.00
CA VAL A 76 16.81 6.64 10.38
C VAL A 76 16.89 5.62 9.26
N MET A 77 15.76 5.18 8.67
CA MET A 77 15.78 4.24 7.53
C MET A 77 16.60 4.74 6.35
N LYS A 78 16.45 6.02 5.98
CA LYS A 78 17.22 6.63 4.88
C LYS A 78 18.71 6.61 5.17
N LYS A 79 19.10 6.93 6.41
CA LYS A 79 20.50 6.89 6.86
C LYS A 79 21.05 5.48 6.80
N HIS A 80 20.33 4.48 7.28
CA HIS A 80 20.73 3.09 7.30
C HIS A 80 20.88 2.51 5.88
N LEU A 81 19.86 2.72 5.01
CA LEU A 81 19.97 2.28 3.61
C LEU A 81 21.11 2.96 2.86
N ALA A 82 21.39 4.23 3.12
CA ALA A 82 22.57 4.90 2.54
C ALA A 82 23.89 4.29 3.05
N ALA A 83 23.98 3.97 4.35
CA ALA A 83 25.18 3.38 4.95
C ALA A 83 25.44 1.95 4.46
N THR A 84 24.39 1.17 4.18
CA THR A 84 24.50 -0.23 3.71
C THR A 84 24.53 -0.37 2.19
N GLY A 85 24.45 0.73 1.44
CA GLY A 85 24.34 0.68 -0.03
C GLY A 85 23.05 0.04 -0.52
N GLY A 86 21.93 0.33 0.14
CA GLY A 86 20.62 -0.20 -0.23
C GLY A 86 20.39 -1.64 0.22
N LYS A 87 20.90 -2.04 1.39
CA LYS A 87 20.71 -3.39 1.93
C LYS A 87 20.14 -3.37 3.33
N ALA A 88 19.32 -4.39 3.64
CA ALA A 88 18.77 -4.60 4.97
C ALA A 88 18.61 -6.09 5.28
N ARG A 89 18.51 -6.43 6.56
CA ARG A 89 18.31 -7.80 7.02
C ARG A 89 17.09 -7.95 7.94
N ALA A 90 16.69 -6.87 8.60
CA ALA A 90 15.54 -6.91 9.50
C ALA A 90 14.69 -5.63 9.41
N LEU A 91 13.42 -5.75 9.80
CA LEU A 91 12.51 -4.64 10.05
C LEU A 91 11.89 -4.80 11.43
N ILE A 92 12.04 -3.78 12.28
CA ILE A 92 11.27 -3.61 13.52
C ILE A 92 10.19 -2.55 13.29
N ALA A 93 8.94 -2.86 13.62
CA ALA A 93 7.83 -1.93 13.39
C ALA A 93 6.91 -1.88 14.60
N ASN A 94 6.52 -0.69 15.05
CA ASN A 94 5.54 -0.54 16.11
C ASN A 94 4.28 0.19 15.64
N SER A 95 3.15 -0.15 16.26
CA SER A 95 1.92 0.64 16.23
C SER A 95 1.77 1.48 17.51
N LYS A 96 0.66 2.21 17.63
CA LYS A 96 0.23 3.06 18.76
C LYS A 96 0.96 4.39 18.92
N ASN A 97 2.21 4.50 18.47
CA ASN A 97 3.00 5.75 18.52
C ASN A 97 3.72 5.95 17.19
N ALA A 98 3.54 7.09 16.56
CA ALA A 98 4.14 7.43 15.26
C ALA A 98 5.61 7.84 15.35
N ASN A 99 6.11 8.15 16.53
CA ASN A 99 7.44 8.71 16.73
C ASN A 99 7.72 9.89 15.80
N THR A 100 6.77 10.83 15.78
CA THR A 100 6.77 12.02 14.93
C THR A 100 6.54 13.27 15.77
N CYS A 101 7.22 14.36 15.44
CA CYS A 101 7.21 15.62 16.16
C CYS A 101 7.74 15.52 17.60
N ASN A 102 8.64 14.59 17.86
CA ASN A 102 9.31 14.39 19.14
C ASN A 102 10.76 14.87 19.05
N ALA A 103 11.25 15.56 20.07
CA ALA A 103 12.64 16.06 20.09
C ALA A 103 13.66 14.92 20.11
N ASP A 104 13.33 13.78 20.71
CA ASP A 104 14.15 12.58 20.86
C ASP A 104 13.80 11.46 19.82
N GLY A 105 13.02 11.79 18.80
CA GLY A 105 12.45 10.80 17.89
C GLY A 105 13.50 9.98 17.14
N GLU A 106 14.55 10.61 16.60
CA GLU A 106 15.61 9.90 15.88
C GLU A 106 16.44 9.03 16.85
N GLU A 107 16.72 9.52 18.06
CA GLU A 107 17.41 8.74 19.09
C GLU A 107 16.62 7.47 19.45
N LYS A 108 15.29 7.60 19.60
CA LYS A 108 14.39 6.47 19.88
C LYS A 108 14.33 5.46 18.73
N ALA A 109 14.24 5.92 17.48
CA ALA A 109 14.23 5.06 16.31
C ALA A 109 15.58 4.31 16.15
N GLU A 110 16.70 5.01 16.34
CA GLU A 110 18.05 4.40 16.37
C GLU A 110 18.19 3.37 17.51
N ALA A 111 17.64 3.68 18.69
CA ALA A 111 17.65 2.73 19.81
C ALA A 111 16.89 1.45 19.50
N MET A 112 15.72 1.54 18.84
CA MET A 112 14.98 0.34 18.36
C MET A 112 15.84 -0.50 17.43
N CYS A 113 16.54 0.12 16.46
CA CYS A 113 17.44 -0.59 15.56
C CYS A 113 18.60 -1.25 16.30
N LYS A 114 19.26 -0.55 17.23
CA LYS A 114 20.40 -1.08 18.02
C LYS A 114 19.99 -2.25 18.91
N LEU A 115 18.86 -2.15 19.60
CA LEU A 115 18.33 -3.21 20.45
C LEU A 115 18.00 -4.47 19.62
N THR A 116 17.35 -4.27 18.48
CA THR A 116 17.01 -5.37 17.56
C THR A 116 18.26 -6.01 16.97
N ALA A 117 19.21 -5.21 16.51
CA ALA A 117 20.49 -5.67 15.97
C ALA A 117 21.28 -6.47 16.99
N GLY A 118 21.34 -6.00 18.24
CA GLY A 118 22.01 -6.71 19.34
C GLY A 118 21.38 -8.08 19.61
N ALA A 119 20.05 -8.18 19.58
CA ALA A 119 19.35 -9.44 19.77
C ALA A 119 19.53 -10.44 18.61
N LEU A 120 19.69 -9.93 17.37
CA LEU A 120 19.87 -10.74 16.15
C LEU A 120 21.35 -11.02 15.83
N GLY A 121 22.30 -10.34 16.46
CA GLY A 121 23.74 -10.45 16.15
C GLY A 121 24.12 -9.88 14.79
N ILE A 122 23.47 -8.77 14.37
CA ILE A 122 23.72 -8.07 13.09
C ILE A 122 24.10 -6.61 13.33
N ALA A 123 24.49 -5.88 12.28
CA ALA A 123 24.78 -4.46 12.40
C ALA A 123 23.50 -3.62 12.56
N PRO A 124 23.50 -2.53 13.37
CA PRO A 124 22.33 -1.66 13.52
C PRO A 124 21.82 -1.10 12.19
N GLU A 125 22.71 -0.78 11.26
CA GLU A 125 22.38 -0.24 9.93
C GLU A 125 21.68 -1.26 9.03
N GLU A 126 21.74 -2.56 9.35
CA GLU A 126 21.00 -3.62 8.64
C GLU A 126 19.53 -3.73 9.12
N VAL A 127 19.15 -3.00 10.18
CA VAL A 127 17.81 -2.98 10.74
C VAL A 127 17.06 -1.74 10.26
N MET A 128 15.94 -1.96 9.60
CA MET A 128 14.98 -0.91 9.23
C MET A 128 13.97 -0.71 10.37
N VAL A 129 13.40 0.49 10.47
CA VAL A 129 12.45 0.83 11.53
C VAL A 129 11.22 1.55 10.98
N MET A 130 10.03 1.14 11.39
CA MET A 130 8.77 1.80 11.07
C MET A 130 7.96 2.06 12.34
N SER A 131 7.23 3.16 12.38
CA SER A 131 6.33 3.49 13.48
C SER A 131 5.04 4.09 12.96
N THR A 132 3.92 3.82 13.62
CA THR A 132 2.61 4.39 13.30
C THR A 132 1.76 4.53 14.56
N GLY A 133 0.86 5.51 14.57
CA GLY A 133 -0.04 5.79 15.69
C GLY A 133 -0.10 7.28 16.02
N VAL A 134 -0.15 7.61 17.29
CA VAL A 134 -0.29 9.00 17.77
C VAL A 134 0.96 9.82 17.48
N ILE A 135 0.77 11.06 16.99
CA ILE A 135 1.81 12.05 16.73
C ILE A 135 2.01 12.92 17.98
N GLY A 136 3.26 13.35 18.22
CA GLY A 136 3.58 14.31 19.28
C GLY A 136 3.68 13.74 20.71
N GLN A 137 3.67 12.42 20.84
CA GLN A 137 3.91 11.74 22.13
C GLN A 137 5.26 11.02 22.12
N ILE A 138 5.97 11.11 23.23
CA ILE A 138 7.27 10.43 23.39
C ILE A 138 7.08 8.91 23.29
N LEU A 139 7.89 8.26 22.45
CA LEU A 139 7.88 6.80 22.30
C LEU A 139 8.52 6.14 23.52
N PRO A 140 7.80 5.28 24.28
CA PRO A 140 8.38 4.55 25.41
C PRO A 140 9.27 3.41 24.91
N LEU A 141 10.57 3.43 25.19
CA LEU A 141 11.51 2.39 24.77
C LEU A 141 11.48 1.14 25.66
N GLU A 142 11.24 1.29 26.97
CA GLU A 142 11.31 0.20 27.93
C GLU A 142 10.42 -1.02 27.57
N PRO A 143 9.14 -0.85 27.17
CA PRO A 143 8.32 -1.99 26.74
C PRO A 143 8.84 -2.62 25.45
N ILE A 144 9.40 -1.82 24.53
CA ILE A 144 9.98 -2.33 23.27
C ILE A 144 11.24 -3.16 23.56
N GLU A 145 12.14 -2.68 24.40
CA GLU A 145 13.35 -3.41 24.81
C GLU A 145 13.01 -4.77 25.42
N LYS A 146 11.99 -4.84 26.29
CA LYS A 146 11.52 -6.08 26.90
C LYS A 146 10.87 -7.05 25.88
N ALA A 147 10.26 -6.52 24.82
CA ALA A 147 9.57 -7.32 23.82
C ALA A 147 10.50 -7.90 22.74
N ILE A 148 11.64 -7.28 22.46
CA ILE A 148 12.56 -7.73 21.40
C ILE A 148 13.02 -9.19 21.58
N PRO A 149 13.46 -9.64 22.76
CA PRO A 149 13.79 -11.06 22.97
C PRO A 149 12.61 -11.99 22.67
N VAL A 150 11.40 -11.62 23.09
CA VAL A 150 10.17 -12.40 22.83
C VAL A 150 9.87 -12.47 21.34
N LEU A 151 10.06 -11.37 20.60
CA LEU A 151 9.91 -11.36 19.14
C LEU A 151 10.90 -12.30 18.47
N CYS A 152 12.17 -12.28 18.90
CA CYS A 152 13.19 -13.19 18.36
C CYS A 152 12.88 -14.66 18.62
N GLU A 153 12.38 -15.01 19.79
CA GLU A 153 11.95 -16.39 20.12
C GLU A 153 10.73 -16.85 19.30
N LYS A 154 9.84 -15.91 18.95
CA LYS A 154 8.61 -16.18 18.18
C LYS A 154 8.81 -16.13 16.67
N LEU A 155 10.00 -15.79 16.16
CA LEU A 155 10.25 -15.75 14.70
C LEU A 155 9.86 -17.08 14.06
N SER A 156 9.05 -16.99 13.03
CA SER A 156 8.51 -18.16 12.33
C SER A 156 8.29 -17.84 10.83
N PRO A 157 8.49 -18.82 9.95
CA PRO A 157 8.06 -18.70 8.54
C PRO A 157 6.53 -18.61 8.37
N ASN A 158 5.76 -18.84 9.46
CA ASN A 158 4.30 -18.68 9.49
C ASN A 158 3.85 -17.50 10.38
N GLY A 159 4.76 -16.60 10.77
CA GLY A 159 4.47 -15.46 11.65
C GLY A 159 3.95 -14.22 10.93
N ASN A 160 3.52 -14.38 9.69
CA ASN A 160 3.03 -13.27 8.84
C ASN A 160 1.81 -12.57 9.44
N LEU A 161 0.82 -13.32 9.92
CA LEU A 161 -0.42 -12.75 10.47
C LEU A 161 -0.16 -11.97 11.77
N GLU A 162 0.70 -12.47 12.65
CA GLU A 162 1.10 -11.83 13.89
C GLU A 162 1.80 -10.49 13.60
N ALA A 163 2.69 -10.45 12.60
CA ALA A 163 3.35 -9.23 12.18
C ALA A 163 2.37 -8.24 11.53
N ALA A 164 1.52 -8.71 10.63
CA ALA A 164 0.52 -7.87 9.96
C ALA A 164 -0.49 -7.26 10.94
N THR A 165 -0.88 -7.99 11.99
CA THR A 165 -1.79 -7.47 13.03
C THR A 165 -1.09 -6.50 13.98
N ALA A 166 0.20 -6.68 14.25
CA ALA A 166 0.96 -5.84 15.16
C ALA A 166 1.17 -4.40 14.65
N ILE A 167 1.15 -4.20 13.34
CA ILE A 167 1.26 -2.86 12.74
C ILE A 167 -0.07 -2.12 12.59
N MET A 168 -1.20 -2.74 12.90
CA MET A 168 -2.54 -2.16 12.77
C MET A 168 -2.79 -1.06 13.82
N THR A 169 -3.54 -0.03 13.40
CA THR A 169 -4.01 1.04 14.31
C THR A 169 -5.54 1.06 14.40
N THR A 170 -6.19 1.76 13.49
CA THR A 170 -7.65 1.81 13.33
C THR A 170 -8.17 0.78 12.34
N ASP A 171 -7.28 0.02 11.72
CA ASP A 171 -7.61 -1.07 10.81
C ASP A 171 -8.54 -2.09 11.45
N THR A 172 -9.54 -2.56 10.70
CA THR A 172 -10.50 -3.58 11.15
C THR A 172 -10.06 -4.99 10.75
N VAL A 173 -9.25 -5.12 9.70
CA VAL A 173 -8.71 -6.38 9.18
C VAL A 173 -7.23 -6.26 8.83
N SER A 174 -6.48 -7.36 8.98
CA SER A 174 -5.11 -7.48 8.49
C SER A 174 -5.09 -7.52 6.96
N LYS A 175 -4.04 -6.96 6.36
CA LYS A 175 -3.93 -6.84 4.92
C LYS A 175 -2.64 -7.50 4.45
N GLU A 176 -2.78 -8.65 3.81
CA GLU A 176 -1.69 -9.44 3.26
C GLU A 176 -2.04 -9.92 1.86
N VAL A 177 -1.04 -10.03 1.00
CA VAL A 177 -1.13 -10.61 -0.35
C VAL A 177 0.19 -11.27 -0.68
N ALA A 178 0.16 -12.45 -1.30
CA ALA A 178 1.35 -13.08 -1.86
C ALA A 178 1.04 -13.75 -3.20
N VAL A 179 2.05 -13.81 -4.07
CA VAL A 179 2.00 -14.47 -5.38
C VAL A 179 3.28 -15.25 -5.66
N SER A 180 3.15 -16.32 -6.43
CA SER A 180 4.27 -16.99 -7.09
C SER A 180 4.26 -16.70 -8.59
N PHE A 181 5.45 -16.71 -9.19
CA PHE A 181 5.71 -16.46 -10.60
C PHE A 181 7.03 -17.11 -11.01
N THR A 182 7.36 -17.11 -12.29
CA THR A 182 8.57 -17.77 -12.80
C THR A 182 9.54 -16.74 -13.38
N LEU A 183 10.81 -16.81 -12.98
CA LEU A 183 11.93 -16.08 -13.53
C LEU A 183 13.05 -17.06 -13.88
N ASP A 184 13.59 -16.99 -15.07
CA ASP A 184 14.70 -17.88 -15.51
C ASP A 184 14.42 -19.36 -15.19
N GLY A 185 13.16 -19.80 -15.39
CA GLY A 185 12.72 -21.17 -15.09
C GLY A 185 12.65 -21.52 -13.59
N LYS A 186 12.87 -20.56 -12.68
CA LYS A 186 12.78 -20.73 -11.23
C LYS A 186 11.47 -20.15 -10.70
N THR A 187 10.84 -20.87 -9.79
CA THR A 187 9.67 -20.34 -9.06
C THR A 187 10.13 -19.35 -8.04
N CYS A 188 9.67 -18.12 -8.18
CA CYS A 188 9.88 -17.00 -7.26
C CYS A 188 8.59 -16.67 -6.53
N HIS A 189 8.73 -16.06 -5.36
CA HIS A 189 7.63 -15.62 -4.52
C HIS A 189 7.78 -14.15 -4.18
N LEU A 190 6.67 -13.45 -4.09
CA LEU A 190 6.59 -12.08 -3.63
C LEU A 190 5.37 -11.93 -2.74
N GLY A 191 5.57 -11.46 -1.53
CA GLY A 191 4.50 -11.28 -0.58
C GLY A 191 4.64 -9.97 0.19
N GLY A 192 3.53 -9.48 0.74
CA GLY A 192 3.54 -8.23 1.47
C GLY A 192 2.45 -8.13 2.51
N MET A 193 2.69 -7.24 3.47
CA MET A 193 1.71 -6.77 4.44
C MET A 193 1.59 -5.25 4.37
N ALA A 194 0.39 -4.75 4.65
CA ALA A 194 0.10 -3.32 4.71
C ALA A 194 -0.82 -3.00 5.88
N LYS A 195 -0.68 -1.79 6.43
CA LYS A 195 -1.63 -1.20 7.38
C LYS A 195 -2.04 0.19 6.94
N GLY A 196 -3.25 0.55 7.24
CA GLY A 196 -3.83 1.87 7.02
C GLY A 196 -5.35 1.78 6.90
N SER A 197 -6.01 2.76 7.50
CA SER A 197 -7.46 2.93 7.52
C SER A 197 -7.81 4.42 7.49
N GLY A 198 -7.25 5.25 8.40
CA GLY A 198 -7.32 6.72 8.37
C GLY A 198 -5.97 7.36 8.03
N MET A 199 -5.99 8.66 7.68
CA MET A 199 -4.87 9.47 7.18
C MET A 199 -4.27 8.89 5.89
N ILE A 200 -5.15 8.68 4.89
CA ILE A 200 -4.83 7.97 3.65
C ILE A 200 -5.10 8.86 2.43
N HIS A 201 -4.07 9.57 1.98
CA HIS A 201 -4.00 10.25 0.69
C HIS A 201 -2.55 10.33 0.22
N PRO A 202 -1.99 9.23 -0.27
CA PRO A 202 -0.57 9.16 -0.54
C PRO A 202 -0.11 10.00 -1.71
N ASN A 203 1.10 10.52 -1.53
CA ASN A 203 1.94 10.99 -2.60
C ASN A 203 3.35 10.45 -2.33
N MET A 204 3.76 9.39 -3.07
CA MET A 204 5.02 8.64 -2.96
C MET A 204 5.16 7.67 -1.77
N ALA A 205 4.19 7.10 -1.25
CA ALA A 205 3.93 5.98 -0.34
C ALA A 205 2.82 6.37 0.62
N THR A 206 2.00 5.40 0.97
CA THR A 206 0.93 5.61 1.93
C THR A 206 0.89 4.43 2.85
N THR A 207 0.76 4.67 4.14
CA THR A 207 0.68 3.58 5.08
C THR A 207 2.03 2.93 5.39
N LEU A 208 2.08 1.99 6.30
CA LEU A 208 3.26 1.13 6.44
C LEU A 208 3.08 -0.12 5.59
N ASN A 209 3.99 -0.31 4.65
CA ASN A 209 4.01 -1.48 3.78
C ASN A 209 5.38 -2.12 3.82
N CYS A 210 5.41 -3.42 4.06
CA CYS A 210 6.59 -4.24 3.92
C CYS A 210 6.31 -5.35 2.92
N ILE A 211 7.18 -5.48 1.94
CA ILE A 211 7.10 -6.47 0.86
C ILE A 211 8.40 -7.26 0.86
N THR A 212 8.32 -8.55 0.66
CA THR A 212 9.46 -9.46 0.57
C THR A 212 9.42 -10.24 -0.73
N THR A 213 10.57 -10.58 -1.26
CA THR A 213 10.70 -11.49 -2.40
C THR A 213 11.96 -12.35 -2.27
N ASP A 214 11.90 -13.55 -2.79
CA ASP A 214 13.07 -14.42 -2.90
C ASP A 214 13.77 -14.31 -4.27
N ALA A 215 13.25 -13.49 -5.18
CA ALA A 215 13.89 -13.21 -6.46
C ALA A 215 15.25 -12.48 -6.27
N ALA A 216 16.23 -12.85 -7.10
CA ALA A 216 17.48 -12.14 -7.20
C ALA A 216 17.33 -10.95 -8.17
N ILE A 217 17.46 -9.72 -7.65
CA ILE A 217 17.36 -8.46 -8.41
C ILE A 217 18.29 -7.43 -7.79
N SER A 218 18.96 -6.62 -8.62
CA SER A 218 19.85 -5.56 -8.13
C SER A 218 19.08 -4.49 -7.35
N ALA A 219 19.72 -3.87 -6.38
CA ALA A 219 19.11 -2.82 -5.56
C ALA A 219 18.61 -1.63 -6.41
N GLU A 220 19.33 -1.28 -7.46
CA GLU A 220 18.96 -0.21 -8.39
C GLU A 220 17.67 -0.51 -9.14
N LEU A 221 17.56 -1.71 -9.72
CA LEU A 221 16.34 -2.10 -10.45
C LEU A 221 15.16 -2.35 -9.53
N LEU A 222 15.42 -2.86 -8.31
CA LEU A 222 14.39 -2.99 -7.28
C LEU A 222 13.82 -1.62 -6.90
N GLN A 223 14.67 -0.61 -6.72
CA GLN A 223 14.24 0.77 -6.46
C GLN A 223 13.48 1.36 -7.65
N THR A 224 13.92 1.10 -8.88
CA THR A 224 13.23 1.55 -10.09
C THR A 224 11.84 0.92 -10.18
N ALA A 225 11.74 -0.40 -10.03
CA ALA A 225 10.46 -1.10 -10.05
C ALA A 225 9.49 -0.59 -8.98
N LEU A 226 9.97 -0.41 -7.74
CA LEU A 226 9.15 0.12 -6.65
C LEU A 226 8.68 1.55 -6.95
N SER A 227 9.56 2.41 -7.42
CA SER A 227 9.25 3.81 -7.75
C SER A 227 8.23 3.94 -8.87
N ASP A 228 8.26 3.04 -9.85
CA ASP A 228 7.28 3.03 -10.95
C ASP A 228 5.93 2.46 -10.51
N VAL A 229 5.96 1.34 -9.78
CA VAL A 229 4.73 0.65 -9.37
C VAL A 229 3.95 1.45 -8.33
N VAL A 230 4.63 2.17 -7.41
CA VAL A 230 3.94 2.99 -6.42
C VAL A 230 3.10 4.11 -7.04
N LYS A 231 3.53 4.67 -8.16
CA LYS A 231 2.79 5.74 -8.88
C LYS A 231 1.41 5.28 -9.32
N VAL A 232 1.33 4.02 -9.76
CA VAL A 232 0.13 3.41 -10.34
C VAL A 232 -0.62 2.50 -9.37
N THR A 233 -0.24 2.47 -8.10
CA THR A 233 -0.90 1.72 -7.03
C THR A 233 -1.20 2.62 -5.84
N TYR A 234 -0.34 2.69 -4.84
CA TYR A 234 -0.62 3.44 -3.61
C TYR A 234 -0.87 4.94 -3.87
N ASN A 235 -0.14 5.58 -4.78
CA ASN A 235 -0.38 7.00 -5.09
C ASN A 235 -1.75 7.28 -5.73
N CYS A 236 -2.44 6.24 -6.17
CA CYS A 236 -3.80 6.34 -6.69
C CYS A 236 -4.88 6.16 -5.61
N LEU A 237 -4.52 5.90 -4.36
CA LEU A 237 -5.44 5.71 -3.24
C LEU A 237 -5.83 7.03 -2.57
N SER A 238 -7.06 7.14 -2.07
CA SER A 238 -7.46 8.17 -1.12
C SER A 238 -8.63 7.70 -0.27
N VAL A 239 -8.55 7.86 1.06
CA VAL A 239 -9.67 7.67 1.98
C VAL A 239 -10.23 9.02 2.43
N ASP A 240 -9.40 9.87 3.01
CA ASP A 240 -9.81 11.12 3.69
C ASP A 240 -9.15 12.39 3.13
N GLY A 241 -8.18 12.25 2.24
CA GLY A 241 -7.45 13.39 1.68
C GLY A 241 -6.23 13.82 2.49
N ASP A 242 -5.96 13.19 3.65
CA ASP A 242 -4.86 13.56 4.54
C ASP A 242 -3.61 12.71 4.29
N GLN A 243 -2.48 13.41 4.11
CA GLN A 243 -1.19 12.77 3.85
C GLN A 243 -0.46 12.48 5.17
N SER A 244 -0.17 11.21 5.42
CA SER A 244 0.53 10.77 6.64
C SER A 244 1.98 11.27 6.70
N THR A 245 2.48 11.39 7.92
CA THR A 245 3.87 11.76 8.25
C THR A 245 4.84 10.58 8.18
N ASN A 246 4.32 9.34 8.19
CA ASN A 246 5.12 8.12 8.39
C ASN A 246 5.05 7.13 7.22
N ASP A 247 4.31 7.47 6.16
CA ASP A 247 4.13 6.56 5.04
C ASP A 247 5.46 6.03 4.50
N THR A 248 5.54 4.71 4.45
CA THR A 248 6.72 3.99 3.99
C THR A 248 6.29 2.71 3.27
N CYS A 249 6.84 2.48 2.09
CA CYS A 249 6.79 1.18 1.42
C CYS A 249 8.21 0.69 1.19
N MET A 250 8.52 -0.50 1.71
CA MET A 250 9.83 -1.14 1.60
C MET A 250 9.69 -2.50 0.95
N VAL A 251 10.64 -2.85 0.09
CA VAL A 251 10.78 -4.18 -0.53
C VAL A 251 12.15 -4.73 -0.20
N MET A 252 12.21 -5.98 0.30
CA MET A 252 13.44 -6.72 0.58
C MET A 252 13.53 -7.93 -0.34
N ALA A 253 14.66 -8.10 -1.04
CA ALA A 253 14.91 -9.20 -1.96
C ALA A 253 16.05 -10.10 -1.44
N SER A 254 15.71 -11.34 -1.04
CA SER A 254 16.70 -12.28 -0.46
C SER A 254 17.58 -12.98 -1.51
N GLY A 255 17.12 -13.07 -2.75
CA GLY A 255 17.82 -13.78 -3.83
C GLY A 255 17.79 -15.30 -3.72
N LEU A 256 17.00 -15.87 -2.80
CA LEU A 256 17.02 -17.31 -2.48
C LEU A 256 16.15 -18.17 -3.42
N ALA A 257 15.50 -17.58 -4.42
CA ALA A 257 14.80 -18.33 -5.47
C ALA A 257 15.76 -19.05 -6.41
N GLY A 258 16.99 -18.52 -6.58
CA GLY A 258 18.04 -19.10 -7.41
C GLY A 258 17.87 -18.79 -8.90
N ASN A 259 17.10 -17.76 -9.26
CA ASN A 259 17.11 -17.19 -10.61
C ASN A 259 18.41 -16.39 -10.83
N ALA A 260 18.79 -16.19 -12.10
CA ALA A 260 19.83 -15.24 -12.46
C ALA A 260 19.48 -13.84 -11.93
N GLU A 261 20.43 -13.11 -11.37
CA GLU A 261 20.16 -11.77 -10.85
C GLU A 261 19.69 -10.83 -11.98
N ILE A 262 18.58 -10.18 -11.77
CA ILE A 262 18.05 -9.18 -12.71
C ILE A 262 18.89 -7.91 -12.55
N THR A 263 19.72 -7.61 -13.56
CA THR A 263 20.63 -6.44 -13.60
C THR A 263 20.30 -5.47 -14.73
N GLU A 264 19.31 -5.78 -15.56
CA GLU A 264 18.82 -4.93 -16.66
C GLU A 264 17.31 -5.06 -16.84
N GLN A 265 16.68 -4.11 -17.54
CA GLN A 265 15.24 -4.11 -17.80
C GLN A 265 14.89 -5.06 -18.97
N ASN A 266 15.06 -6.36 -18.74
CA ASN A 266 14.75 -7.44 -19.66
C ASN A 266 13.34 -8.04 -19.42
N ALA A 267 13.05 -9.20 -20.02
CA ALA A 267 11.76 -9.90 -19.85
C ALA A 267 11.51 -10.31 -18.40
N ASP A 268 12.54 -10.79 -17.68
CA ASP A 268 12.41 -11.18 -16.27
C ASP A 268 12.13 -9.96 -15.37
N TYR A 269 12.73 -8.79 -15.66
CA TYR A 269 12.38 -7.54 -14.99
C TYR A 269 10.91 -7.18 -15.20
N ALA A 270 10.38 -7.33 -16.42
CA ALA A 270 8.97 -7.06 -16.71
C ALA A 270 8.04 -8.00 -15.91
N VAL A 271 8.37 -9.29 -15.81
CA VAL A 271 7.64 -10.27 -15.01
C VAL A 271 7.72 -9.93 -13.52
N PHE A 272 8.90 -9.60 -13.00
CA PHE A 272 9.07 -9.18 -11.60
C PHE A 272 8.25 -7.92 -11.28
N ARG A 273 8.34 -6.90 -12.13
CA ARG A 273 7.61 -5.64 -11.99
C ARG A 273 6.09 -5.89 -12.00
N GLN A 274 5.61 -6.80 -12.81
CA GLN A 274 4.20 -7.21 -12.83
C GLN A 274 3.79 -7.93 -11.53
N ALA A 275 4.63 -8.82 -10.98
CA ALA A 275 4.38 -9.45 -9.67
C ALA A 275 4.24 -8.40 -8.55
N LEU A 276 5.18 -7.44 -8.52
CA LEU A 276 5.15 -6.33 -7.57
C LEU A 276 3.87 -5.49 -7.72
N TYR A 277 3.48 -5.19 -8.96
CA TYR A 277 2.23 -4.50 -9.26
C TYR A 277 1.02 -5.27 -8.72
N ILE A 278 0.92 -6.57 -8.96
CA ILE A 278 -0.21 -7.40 -8.52
C ILE A 278 -0.35 -7.36 -6.99
N VAL A 279 0.74 -7.51 -6.25
CA VAL A 279 0.71 -7.47 -4.78
C VAL A 279 0.34 -6.07 -4.27
N MET A 280 1.03 -5.03 -4.74
CA MET A 280 0.78 -3.66 -4.29
C MET A 280 -0.62 -3.18 -4.63
N MET A 281 -1.14 -3.51 -5.81
CA MET A 281 -2.48 -3.17 -6.25
C MET A 281 -3.56 -3.83 -5.37
N ASN A 282 -3.41 -5.12 -5.05
CA ASN A 282 -4.36 -5.80 -4.17
C ASN A 282 -4.28 -5.28 -2.72
N LEU A 283 -3.08 -4.94 -2.22
CA LEU A 283 -2.93 -4.26 -0.93
C LEU A 283 -3.60 -2.88 -0.96
N THR A 284 -3.44 -2.09 -2.04
CA THR A 284 -4.12 -0.80 -2.23
C THR A 284 -5.65 -0.94 -2.12
N ARG A 285 -6.23 -1.95 -2.77
CA ARG A 285 -7.68 -2.22 -2.68
C ARG A 285 -8.12 -2.62 -1.28
N LYS A 286 -7.34 -3.45 -0.59
CA LYS A 286 -7.62 -3.82 0.80
C LYS A 286 -7.56 -2.61 1.74
N LEU A 287 -6.61 -1.69 1.53
CA LEU A 287 -6.50 -0.44 2.27
C LEU A 287 -7.73 0.46 2.03
N ALA A 288 -8.11 0.65 0.76
CA ALA A 288 -9.29 1.46 0.40
C ALA A 288 -10.58 0.89 0.99
N LYS A 289 -10.74 -0.44 0.95
CA LYS A 289 -11.94 -1.12 1.44
C LYS A 289 -12.09 -1.03 2.96
N ASP A 290 -10.97 -1.01 3.69
CA ASP A 290 -10.92 -0.89 5.15
C ASP A 290 -10.69 0.57 5.60
N GLY A 291 -11.02 1.54 4.74
CA GLY A 291 -10.95 2.96 5.08
C GLY A 291 -11.82 3.30 6.28
N GLU A 292 -11.34 4.20 7.16
CA GLU A 292 -12.02 4.59 8.39
C GLU A 292 -13.41 5.14 8.11
N GLY A 293 -14.45 4.47 8.66
CA GLY A 293 -15.85 4.78 8.40
C GLY A 293 -16.36 4.43 6.99
N ALA A 294 -15.56 3.77 6.15
CA ALA A 294 -15.95 3.43 4.78
C ALA A 294 -17.05 2.36 4.78
N SER A 295 -18.13 2.64 4.06
CA SER A 295 -19.22 1.69 3.81
C SER A 295 -19.19 1.11 2.39
N LYS A 296 -18.40 1.72 1.49
CA LYS A 296 -18.29 1.34 0.07
C LYS A 296 -16.86 1.54 -0.43
N LEU A 297 -16.44 0.69 -1.37
CA LEU A 297 -15.24 0.89 -2.16
C LEU A 297 -15.62 1.64 -3.44
N LEU A 298 -15.00 2.80 -3.67
CA LEU A 298 -15.17 3.60 -4.88
C LEU A 298 -13.94 3.40 -5.78
N GLU A 299 -14.17 3.01 -7.02
CA GLU A 299 -13.12 2.87 -8.03
C GLU A 299 -13.44 3.80 -9.20
N CYS A 300 -12.47 4.58 -9.67
CA CYS A 300 -12.60 5.44 -10.85
C CYS A 300 -11.61 4.98 -11.92
N THR A 301 -12.13 4.63 -13.09
CA THR A 301 -11.34 4.32 -14.28
C THR A 301 -11.44 5.45 -15.28
N VAL A 302 -10.32 5.91 -15.79
CA VAL A 302 -10.25 6.86 -16.89
C VAL A 302 -9.57 6.18 -18.08
N SER A 303 -10.19 6.22 -19.25
CA SER A 303 -9.65 5.72 -20.52
C SER A 303 -9.66 6.82 -21.57
N GLY A 304 -8.79 6.73 -22.58
CA GLY A 304 -8.72 7.70 -23.67
C GLY A 304 -8.08 9.05 -23.28
N ALA A 305 -7.43 9.15 -22.13
CA ALA A 305 -6.63 10.33 -21.79
C ALA A 305 -5.34 10.36 -22.63
N LYS A 306 -4.79 11.56 -22.83
CA LYS A 306 -3.56 11.74 -23.63
C LYS A 306 -2.34 10.98 -23.11
N ASP A 307 -2.30 10.75 -21.79
CA ASP A 307 -1.24 10.02 -21.09
C ASP A 307 -1.73 9.49 -19.73
N LEU A 308 -0.91 8.64 -19.11
CA LEU A 308 -1.21 8.02 -17.82
C LEU A 308 -1.35 9.04 -16.69
N ASP A 309 -0.49 10.06 -16.66
CA ASP A 309 -0.50 11.07 -15.59
C ASP A 309 -1.82 11.87 -15.64
N THR A 310 -2.27 12.27 -16.83
CA THR A 310 -3.57 12.91 -17.03
C THR A 310 -4.73 12.01 -16.54
N ALA A 311 -4.70 10.71 -16.89
CA ALA A 311 -5.73 9.77 -16.43
C ALA A 311 -5.76 9.64 -14.91
N ILE A 312 -4.61 9.53 -14.27
CA ILE A 312 -4.47 9.46 -12.80
C ILE A 312 -5.00 10.74 -12.14
N ILE A 313 -4.62 11.91 -12.64
CA ILE A 313 -5.05 13.21 -12.09
C ILE A 313 -6.57 13.31 -12.13
N ILE A 314 -7.20 12.99 -13.26
CA ILE A 314 -8.66 13.04 -13.42
C ILE A 314 -9.35 12.03 -12.50
N ALA A 315 -8.92 10.75 -12.51
CA ALA A 315 -9.49 9.72 -11.66
C ALA A 315 -9.37 10.07 -10.17
N LYS A 316 -8.22 10.60 -9.76
CA LYS A 316 -7.95 11.01 -8.38
C LYS A 316 -8.84 12.19 -7.98
N SER A 317 -9.08 13.16 -8.85
CA SER A 317 -10.00 14.27 -8.59
C SER A 317 -11.42 13.76 -8.27
N VAL A 318 -11.89 12.75 -8.98
CA VAL A 318 -13.22 12.15 -8.72
C VAL A 318 -13.26 11.45 -7.37
N ILE A 319 -12.34 10.51 -7.10
CA ILE A 319 -12.37 9.74 -5.83
C ILE A 319 -12.03 10.58 -4.60
N CYS A 320 -11.38 11.72 -4.76
CA CYS A 320 -11.08 12.66 -3.67
C CYS A 320 -12.21 13.65 -3.40
N SER A 321 -13.23 13.73 -4.27
CA SER A 321 -14.34 14.67 -4.11
C SER A 321 -15.24 14.31 -2.91
N PRO A 322 -15.30 15.14 -1.84
CA PRO A 322 -16.18 14.88 -0.71
C PRO A 322 -17.64 14.81 -1.11
N LEU A 323 -18.08 15.69 -2.02
CA LEU A 323 -19.47 15.70 -2.50
C LEU A 323 -19.83 14.43 -3.28
N PHE A 324 -18.89 13.90 -4.09
CA PHE A 324 -19.10 12.62 -4.77
C PHE A 324 -19.17 11.46 -3.77
N LYS A 325 -18.27 11.42 -2.79
CA LYS A 325 -18.32 10.41 -1.71
C LYS A 325 -19.64 10.43 -0.96
N CYS A 326 -20.17 11.62 -0.62
CA CYS A 326 -21.48 11.77 0.02
C CYS A 326 -22.62 11.25 -0.88
N ALA A 327 -22.58 11.52 -2.19
CA ALA A 327 -23.57 10.99 -3.12
C ALA A 327 -23.55 9.45 -3.14
N MET A 328 -22.35 8.87 -3.26
CA MET A 328 -22.20 7.42 -3.28
C MET A 328 -22.60 6.76 -1.97
N PHE A 329 -22.34 7.39 -0.82
CA PHE A 329 -22.81 6.94 0.48
C PHE A 329 -24.34 6.85 0.50
N GLY A 330 -25.03 7.88 -0.01
CA GLY A 330 -26.49 7.94 -0.12
C GLY A 330 -27.09 7.13 -1.27
N ALA A 331 -26.29 6.36 -2.03
CA ALA A 331 -26.72 5.65 -3.25
C ALA A 331 -27.36 6.59 -4.30
N ASP A 332 -26.88 7.86 -4.37
CA ASP A 332 -27.29 8.86 -5.34
C ASP A 332 -26.34 8.82 -6.55
N ALA A 333 -26.89 8.49 -7.71
CA ALA A 333 -26.16 8.42 -8.98
C ALA A 333 -25.81 9.81 -9.54
N ASN A 334 -25.22 10.67 -8.72
CA ASN A 334 -24.97 12.08 -8.99
C ASN A 334 -23.78 12.29 -9.94
N TRP A 335 -24.00 12.02 -11.22
CA TRP A 335 -23.01 12.20 -12.27
C TRP A 335 -22.54 13.65 -12.41
N GLY A 336 -23.39 14.64 -12.05
CA GLY A 336 -23.01 16.04 -12.03
C GLY A 336 -21.85 16.32 -11.09
N ARG A 337 -21.77 15.62 -9.94
CA ARG A 337 -20.62 15.70 -9.02
C ARG A 337 -19.36 15.05 -9.60
N VAL A 338 -19.52 14.01 -10.42
CA VAL A 338 -18.39 13.41 -11.16
C VAL A 338 -17.83 14.41 -12.16
N LEU A 339 -18.68 15.01 -13.03
CA LEU A 339 -18.24 16.02 -13.99
C LEU A 339 -17.66 17.26 -13.32
N CYS A 340 -18.23 17.70 -12.21
CA CYS A 340 -17.66 18.80 -11.43
C CYS A 340 -16.24 18.44 -10.97
N ALA A 341 -16.01 17.23 -10.46
CA ALA A 341 -14.69 16.77 -10.02
C ALA A 341 -13.71 16.61 -11.18
N VAL A 342 -14.18 16.13 -12.33
CA VAL A 342 -13.39 16.12 -13.58
C VAL A 342 -13.02 17.53 -13.99
N GLY A 343 -13.97 18.48 -13.96
CA GLY A 343 -13.78 19.85 -14.46
C GLY A 343 -12.77 20.70 -13.69
N TYR A 344 -12.52 20.40 -12.40
CA TYR A 344 -11.46 21.10 -11.64
C TYR A 344 -10.16 20.29 -11.55
N ALA A 345 -10.08 19.14 -12.22
CA ALA A 345 -8.84 18.36 -12.25
C ALA A 345 -7.71 19.22 -12.89
N PRO A 346 -6.53 19.31 -12.28
CA PRO A 346 -5.43 20.11 -12.80
C PRO A 346 -4.75 19.39 -13.99
N ALA A 347 -5.51 19.14 -15.05
CA ALA A 347 -5.08 18.49 -16.27
C ALA A 347 -5.76 19.11 -17.49
N GLU A 348 -5.13 19.04 -18.65
CA GLU A 348 -5.67 19.54 -19.91
C GLU A 348 -6.40 18.42 -20.66
N PHE A 349 -7.68 18.61 -20.92
CA PHE A 349 -8.55 17.72 -21.70
C PHE A 349 -9.78 18.49 -22.22
N ASP A 350 -10.46 17.95 -23.21
CA ASP A 350 -11.72 18.52 -23.72
C ASP A 350 -12.91 17.94 -22.94
N ILE A 351 -13.62 18.77 -22.20
CA ILE A 351 -14.82 18.34 -21.45
C ILE A 351 -15.93 17.79 -22.36
N HIS A 352 -16.01 18.27 -23.61
CA HIS A 352 -16.99 17.77 -24.58
C HIS A 352 -16.66 16.39 -25.14
N ALA A 353 -15.45 15.89 -24.88
CA ALA A 353 -15.07 14.51 -25.19
C ALA A 353 -15.29 13.54 -24.02
N VAL A 354 -15.80 14.02 -22.86
CA VAL A 354 -15.97 13.20 -21.65
C VAL A 354 -17.29 12.50 -21.66
N SER A 355 -17.27 11.18 -21.43
CA SER A 355 -18.45 10.36 -21.12
C SER A 355 -18.30 9.72 -19.73
N VAL A 356 -19.39 9.54 -18.99
CA VAL A 356 -19.40 8.96 -17.66
C VAL A 356 -20.37 7.80 -17.60
N THR A 357 -19.89 6.65 -17.19
CA THR A 357 -20.68 5.46 -16.89
C THR A 357 -20.55 5.12 -15.41
N LEU A 358 -21.65 4.89 -14.74
CA LEU A 358 -21.69 4.38 -13.39
C LEU A 358 -21.93 2.87 -13.44
N ALA A 359 -21.16 2.09 -12.68
CA ALA A 359 -21.25 0.63 -12.70
C ALA A 359 -21.07 0.02 -11.32
N SER A 360 -21.64 -1.16 -11.12
CA SER A 360 -21.42 -2.02 -9.95
C SER A 360 -21.74 -3.47 -10.34
N ARG A 361 -21.75 -4.39 -9.37
CA ARG A 361 -22.24 -5.76 -9.62
C ARG A 361 -23.70 -5.83 -10.12
N ALA A 362 -24.50 -4.80 -9.84
CA ALA A 362 -25.91 -4.75 -10.25
C ALA A 362 -26.07 -4.34 -11.72
N GLY A 363 -25.00 -3.89 -12.39
CA GLY A 363 -25.04 -3.46 -13.79
C GLY A 363 -24.27 -2.16 -14.02
N SER A 364 -24.51 -1.55 -15.18
CA SER A 364 -23.91 -0.27 -15.56
C SER A 364 -24.91 0.63 -16.24
N VAL A 365 -24.75 1.95 -16.10
CA VAL A 365 -25.59 2.96 -16.73
C VAL A 365 -24.75 4.12 -17.23
N LEU A 366 -24.91 4.47 -18.51
CA LEU A 366 -24.34 5.70 -19.07
C LEU A 366 -25.18 6.88 -18.56
N VAL A 367 -24.53 7.87 -17.96
CA VAL A 367 -25.20 9.02 -17.32
C VAL A 367 -24.79 10.34 -17.93
N CYS A 368 -23.68 10.36 -18.64
CA CYS A 368 -23.18 11.54 -19.35
C CYS A 368 -22.46 11.10 -20.62
N GLU A 369 -22.70 11.81 -21.72
CA GLU A 369 -22.03 11.64 -23.00
C GLU A 369 -21.69 13.00 -23.59
N HIS A 370 -20.49 13.15 -24.17
CA HIS A 370 -20.00 14.41 -24.73
C HIS A 370 -20.13 15.62 -23.77
N GLY A 371 -19.84 15.39 -22.48
CA GLY A 371 -19.94 16.43 -21.45
C GLY A 371 -21.35 16.83 -21.07
N ALA A 372 -22.38 16.16 -21.60
CA ALA A 372 -23.77 16.45 -21.34
C ALA A 372 -24.52 15.24 -20.76
N GLY A 373 -25.51 15.49 -19.91
CA GLY A 373 -26.32 14.42 -19.34
C GLY A 373 -27.17 13.73 -20.41
N VAL A 374 -27.29 12.40 -20.29
CA VAL A 374 -28.16 11.58 -21.14
C VAL A 374 -29.33 11.04 -20.29
N ALA A 375 -30.43 10.70 -20.93
CA ALA A 375 -31.59 10.09 -20.24
C ALA A 375 -31.19 8.69 -19.72
N PHE A 376 -31.44 8.41 -18.46
CA PHE A 376 -31.25 7.11 -17.84
C PHE A 376 -32.33 6.81 -16.80
N SER A 377 -32.45 5.55 -16.39
CA SER A 377 -33.39 5.12 -15.36
C SER A 377 -32.82 5.42 -13.96
N GLU A 378 -33.46 6.31 -13.23
CA GLU A 378 -33.11 6.60 -11.83
C GLU A 378 -33.25 5.36 -10.92
N GLU A 379 -34.21 4.47 -11.21
CA GLU A 379 -34.39 3.23 -10.46
C GLU A 379 -33.22 2.27 -10.67
N GLU A 380 -32.72 2.10 -11.91
CA GLU A 380 -31.55 1.30 -12.22
C GLU A 380 -30.28 1.91 -11.62
N ALA A 381 -30.10 3.21 -11.76
CA ALA A 381 -28.97 3.92 -11.20
C ALA A 381 -28.92 3.80 -9.67
N LYS A 382 -30.06 3.81 -8.99
CA LYS A 382 -30.15 3.61 -7.54
C LYS A 382 -29.78 2.17 -7.13
N LYS A 383 -30.17 1.16 -7.90
CA LYS A 383 -29.74 -0.24 -7.68
C LYS A 383 -28.22 -0.40 -7.83
N ILE A 384 -27.63 0.25 -8.84
CA ILE A 384 -26.19 0.28 -9.05
C ILE A 384 -25.49 0.93 -7.86
N GLY A 385 -25.97 2.09 -7.37
CA GLY A 385 -25.40 2.82 -6.24
C GLY A 385 -25.52 2.14 -4.87
N ALA A 386 -26.35 1.09 -4.75
CA ALA A 386 -26.55 0.38 -3.49
C ALA A 386 -25.41 -0.60 -3.12
N VAL A 387 -24.51 -0.92 -4.04
CA VAL A 387 -23.39 -1.83 -3.87
C VAL A 387 -22.04 -1.11 -4.07
N ASP A 388 -20.92 -1.82 -3.96
CA ASP A 388 -19.59 -1.28 -4.29
C ASP A 388 -19.59 -0.72 -5.73
N PHE A 389 -18.96 0.43 -5.94
CA PHE A 389 -19.24 1.30 -7.08
C PHE A 389 -18.00 1.52 -7.96
N LEU A 390 -18.21 1.46 -9.28
CA LEU A 390 -17.21 1.78 -10.30
C LEU A 390 -17.68 2.99 -11.11
N VAL A 391 -16.84 4.01 -11.24
CA VAL A 391 -17.04 5.11 -12.20
C VAL A 391 -16.09 4.92 -13.36
N GLN A 392 -16.61 4.83 -14.57
CA GLN A 392 -15.82 4.76 -15.79
C GLN A 392 -15.98 6.04 -16.59
N GLY A 393 -14.88 6.74 -16.83
CA GLY A 393 -14.79 7.90 -17.71
C GLY A 393 -14.06 7.54 -19.00
N THR A 394 -14.57 7.95 -20.15
CA THR A 394 -13.90 7.83 -21.45
C THR A 394 -13.72 9.20 -22.05
N ILE A 395 -12.51 9.53 -22.50
CA ILE A 395 -12.16 10.77 -23.18
C ILE A 395 -11.73 10.43 -24.61
N TYR A 396 -12.46 10.90 -25.62
CA TYR A 396 -12.11 10.75 -27.02
C TYR A 396 -11.23 11.92 -27.51
N PRO A 397 -10.34 11.79 -28.54
CA PRO A 397 -10.34 10.71 -29.52
C PRO A 397 -9.29 9.61 -29.31
N ASP A 398 -8.42 9.68 -28.32
CA ASP A 398 -7.28 8.78 -28.26
C ASP A 398 -7.45 7.70 -27.20
N VAL A 399 -7.63 6.45 -27.67
CA VAL A 399 -7.51 5.27 -26.81
C VAL A 399 -6.02 5.02 -26.61
N VAL A 400 -5.48 5.44 -25.49
CA VAL A 400 -4.13 5.05 -25.07
C VAL A 400 -4.23 3.80 -24.21
N GLU A 401 -3.81 2.68 -24.77
CA GLU A 401 -3.67 1.44 -24.03
C GLU A 401 -2.30 1.40 -23.36
N SER A 402 -2.24 1.43 -22.05
CA SER A 402 -1.01 1.22 -21.29
C SER A 402 -1.19 0.10 -20.28
N GLY A 403 -0.36 -0.90 -20.36
CA GLY A 403 -0.14 -1.95 -19.37
C GLY A 403 1.33 -2.03 -19.05
N LEU A 404 1.64 -2.69 -17.99
CA LEU A 404 2.98 -3.11 -17.69
C LEU A 404 3.37 -4.28 -18.60
N GLY A 405 3.81 -3.96 -19.83
CA GLY A 405 4.34 -4.93 -20.80
C GLY A 405 3.32 -5.48 -21.82
N GLY A 406 3.57 -5.20 -23.11
CA GLY A 406 2.85 -5.76 -24.25
C GLY A 406 1.96 -4.77 -24.98
N GLU A 407 1.82 -4.96 -26.29
CA GLU A 407 1.06 -4.14 -27.22
C GLU A 407 -0.45 -4.19 -26.95
N SER A 408 -0.94 -3.52 -26.01
CA SER A 408 -2.34 -3.25 -25.65
C SER A 408 -2.51 -3.23 -24.16
N ALA A 409 -2.33 -2.09 -23.59
CA ALA A 409 -2.59 -1.94 -22.19
C ALA A 409 -3.52 -0.78 -21.98
N VAL A 410 -4.75 -1.12 -21.62
CA VAL A 410 -5.75 -0.15 -21.18
C VAL A 410 -5.18 0.60 -19.97
N ILE A 411 -5.07 1.93 -20.08
CA ILE A 411 -4.87 2.75 -18.90
C ILE A 411 -6.11 2.59 -18.04
N LYS A 412 -6.04 1.66 -17.13
CA LYS A 412 -6.95 1.62 -16.00
C LYS A 412 -6.28 2.42 -14.91
N SER A 413 -6.84 3.57 -14.55
CA SER A 413 -6.45 4.19 -13.31
C SER A 413 -6.66 3.18 -12.21
N HIS A 414 -5.67 3.00 -11.36
CA HIS A 414 -5.50 1.82 -10.52
C HIS A 414 -6.39 1.79 -9.28
N HIS A 415 -7.47 2.54 -9.26
CA HIS A 415 -8.60 2.29 -8.40
C HIS A 415 -9.58 1.30 -9.04
N ASN A 416 -9.42 1.00 -10.33
CA ASN A 416 -10.17 -0.05 -10.97
C ASN A 416 -9.24 -1.14 -11.42
N VAL A 417 -9.03 -2.07 -10.59
CA VAL A 417 -8.34 -3.28 -10.94
C VAL A 417 -9.36 -4.31 -11.31
N GLY A 418 -9.67 -4.26 -12.56
CA GLY A 418 -10.27 -5.31 -13.29
C GLY A 418 -11.40 -6.09 -12.68
N GLY A 419 -12.54 -6.01 -13.31
CA GLY A 419 -13.70 -6.84 -13.03
C GLY A 419 -14.36 -6.49 -11.70
N LEU A 420 -15.65 -6.31 -11.74
CA LEU A 420 -16.49 -6.37 -10.57
C LEU A 420 -16.07 -7.59 -9.74
N PRO A 421 -15.96 -7.48 -8.40
CA PRO A 421 -15.71 -8.65 -7.58
C PRO A 421 -16.80 -9.68 -7.88
N ASP A 422 -16.40 -10.97 -7.99
CA ASP A 422 -17.33 -12.10 -8.10
C ASP A 422 -18.32 -12.16 -6.93
#